data_2f94d8064bd3de13cc52fcd489ba6038
#
_entry.id   2f94d8064bd3de13cc52fcd489ba6038
#
_cell.length_a   1.000
_cell.length_b   1.000
_cell.length_c   1.000
_cell.angle_alpha   90.00
_cell.angle_beta   90.00
_cell.angle_gamma   90.00
#
_symmetry.space_group_name_H-M   'P 1'
#
loop_
_entity.id
_entity.type
_entity.pdbx_description
1 polymer ?
#
loop_
_entity_poly.entity_id
_entity_poly.type
_entity_poly.pdbx_seq_one_letter_code
_entity_poly.pdbx_strand_id
1 'polypeptide(L)'
;EGFRGGNTFLWLFGIVSLNAFISIAILFAISPIIEMAFRYTTRFRLMELMNLEQPLLQDLMVAIPGTYHHSLVVSNMVEAGAKAVGANSLLCKVAALYHDIGKLAYPDYYIENQFNGPNRHDKLAPAMSALILLSHVKKGTELAAQHHLGDEIEDIIRQHHGTGLIKFFYAKAKESGENPRIEDYCYPGPRPQTREAAIVMLADAVEASSRTLTDPTPARIKTHIDTIMKGIFSEGQLDESELTFKDLHKLSESFARILTGLFHQRIAYPDLNKDKKTASDKPEQAKVQAKPEEKTEQRPDVKRTVAYAASSVMPGSSGAAAPNGPE
;
A
#
# COMPACT_ATOMS: atom_id res chain seq x y z
N GLU A 1 6.73 68.92 2.27
CA GLU A 1 7.67 67.74 2.45
C GLU A 1 6.94 66.39 2.62
N GLY A 2 5.66 66.39 2.98
CA GLY A 2 4.91 65.10 3.22
C GLY A 2 4.55 64.30 1.97
N PHE A 3 4.49 64.85 0.77
CA PHE A 3 4.08 64.17 -0.46
C PHE A 3 5.17 63.33 -1.15
N ARG A 4 6.46 63.57 -0.84
CA ARG A 4 7.57 62.76 -1.40
C ARG A 4 7.78 61.42 -0.68
N GLY A 5 7.44 61.31 0.60
CA GLY A 5 7.62 60.09 1.37
C GLY A 5 6.68 58.96 0.98
N GLY A 6 5.44 59.23 0.60
CA GLY A 6 4.45 58.22 0.22
C GLY A 6 4.80 57.49 -1.08
N ASN A 7 5.28 58.22 -2.09
CA ASN A 7 5.70 57.63 -3.36
C ASN A 7 6.95 56.73 -3.19
N THR A 8 7.91 57.15 -2.36
CA THR A 8 9.11 56.36 -2.08
C THR A 8 8.75 55.05 -1.36
N PHE A 9 7.82 55.09 -0.41
CA PHE A 9 7.33 53.90 0.29
C PHE A 9 6.65 52.90 -0.67
N LEU A 10 5.77 53.37 -1.55
CA LEU A 10 5.10 52.55 -2.56
C LEU A 10 6.10 51.93 -3.54
N TRP A 11 7.12 52.67 -3.97
CA TRP A 11 8.19 52.14 -4.82
C TRP A 11 9.01 51.06 -4.11
N LEU A 12 9.43 51.29 -2.87
CA LEU A 12 10.16 50.29 -2.07
C LEU A 12 9.31 49.03 -1.83
N PHE A 13 8.05 49.21 -1.50
CA PHE A 13 7.11 48.07 -1.33
C PHE A 13 6.97 47.27 -2.63
N GLY A 14 6.83 47.95 -3.78
CA GLY A 14 6.77 47.32 -5.09
C GLY A 14 8.02 46.52 -5.42
N ILE A 15 9.21 47.08 -5.18
CA ILE A 15 10.50 46.43 -5.43
C ILE A 15 10.65 45.16 -4.52
N VAL A 16 10.34 45.27 -3.23
CA VAL A 16 10.43 44.13 -2.29
C VAL A 16 9.44 43.04 -2.67
N SER A 17 8.21 43.40 -3.03
CA SER A 17 7.19 42.43 -3.47
C SER A 17 7.59 41.71 -4.77
N LEU A 18 8.12 42.48 -5.74
CA LEU A 18 8.62 41.91 -7.00
C LEU A 18 9.81 40.98 -6.76
N ASN A 19 10.75 41.35 -5.91
CA ASN A 19 11.89 40.53 -5.54
C ASN A 19 11.44 39.24 -4.86
N ALA A 20 10.47 39.31 -3.94
CA ALA A 20 9.90 38.12 -3.29
C ALA A 20 9.24 37.18 -4.31
N PHE A 21 8.45 37.73 -5.23
CA PHE A 21 7.81 36.97 -6.30
C PHE A 21 8.83 36.29 -7.22
N ILE A 22 9.86 37.00 -7.66
CA ILE A 22 10.93 36.43 -8.50
C ILE A 22 11.68 35.34 -7.75
N SER A 23 12.02 35.56 -6.47
CA SER A 23 12.71 34.56 -5.65
C SER A 23 11.90 33.25 -5.51
N ILE A 24 10.59 33.36 -5.29
CA ILE A 24 9.69 32.22 -5.22
C ILE A 24 9.62 31.49 -6.58
N ALA A 25 9.47 32.24 -7.68
CA ALA A 25 9.43 31.67 -9.03
C ALA A 25 10.73 30.93 -9.38
N ILE A 26 11.89 31.50 -9.02
CA ILE A 26 13.20 30.85 -9.19
C ILE A 26 13.28 29.56 -8.36
N LEU A 27 12.84 29.59 -7.10
CA LEU A 27 12.84 28.43 -6.23
C LEU A 27 12.02 27.27 -6.84
N PHE A 28 10.80 27.55 -7.32
CA PHE A 28 9.97 26.54 -7.97
C PHE A 28 10.57 26.02 -9.29
N ALA A 29 11.23 26.87 -10.07
CA ALA A 29 11.87 26.46 -11.32
C ALA A 29 13.12 25.59 -11.09
N ILE A 30 13.87 25.84 -10.01
CA ILE A 30 15.10 25.11 -9.70
C ILE A 30 14.81 23.80 -8.94
N SER A 31 13.73 23.72 -8.17
CA SER A 31 13.39 22.54 -7.35
C SER A 31 13.43 21.23 -8.12
N PRO A 32 12.79 21.05 -9.30
CA PRO A 32 12.85 19.80 -10.06
C PRO A 32 14.26 19.45 -10.55
N ILE A 33 15.08 20.46 -10.84
CA ILE A 33 16.47 20.27 -11.28
C ILE A 33 17.31 19.71 -10.13
N ILE A 34 17.10 20.22 -8.92
CA ILE A 34 17.77 19.74 -7.69
C ILE A 34 17.31 18.30 -7.40
N GLU A 35 16.01 18.02 -7.46
CA GLU A 35 15.47 16.67 -7.28
C GLU A 35 16.14 15.67 -8.21
N MET A 36 16.22 15.99 -9.50
CA MET A 36 16.85 15.13 -10.51
C MET A 36 18.38 14.97 -10.29
N ALA A 37 19.09 16.07 -9.93
CA ALA A 37 20.54 16.05 -9.77
C ALA A 37 21.00 15.30 -8.52
N PHE A 38 20.26 15.42 -7.41
CA PHE A 38 20.61 14.86 -6.10
C PHE A 38 19.78 13.63 -5.73
N ARG A 39 18.85 13.21 -6.59
CA ARG A 39 17.94 12.06 -6.35
C ARG A 39 17.22 12.15 -5.01
N TYR A 40 16.83 13.35 -4.61
CA TYR A 40 16.18 13.64 -3.34
C TYR A 40 14.74 14.03 -3.59
N THR A 41 13.80 13.41 -2.87
CA THR A 41 12.37 13.72 -2.99
C THR A 41 12.02 14.91 -2.09
N THR A 42 11.70 16.06 -2.67
CA THR A 42 11.35 17.25 -1.88
C THR A 42 10.04 17.06 -1.11
N ARG A 43 9.89 17.83 -0.03
CA ARG A 43 8.62 17.83 0.73
C ARG A 43 7.43 18.25 -0.14
N PHE A 44 7.65 19.11 -1.12
CA PHE A 44 6.62 19.54 -2.05
C PHE A 44 6.15 18.37 -2.93
N ARG A 45 7.10 17.61 -3.49
CA ARG A 45 6.81 16.40 -4.26
C ARG A 45 6.09 15.35 -3.44
N LEU A 46 6.52 15.13 -2.18
CA LEU A 46 5.83 14.21 -1.27
C LEU A 46 4.38 14.63 -1.00
N MET A 47 4.12 15.94 -0.83
CA MET A 47 2.74 16.44 -0.65
C MET A 47 1.89 16.26 -1.91
N GLU A 48 2.47 16.44 -3.08
CA GLU A 48 1.81 16.16 -4.37
C GLU A 48 1.46 14.67 -4.51
N LEU A 49 2.41 13.78 -4.21
CA LEU A 49 2.20 12.33 -4.26
C LEU A 49 1.20 11.82 -3.20
N MET A 50 1.02 12.55 -2.09
CA MET A 50 0.02 12.21 -1.08
C MET A 50 -1.42 12.51 -1.54
N ASN A 51 -1.61 13.27 -2.62
CA ASN A 51 -2.94 13.54 -3.16
C ASN A 51 -3.56 12.24 -3.71
N LEU A 52 -4.73 11.87 -3.17
CA LEU A 52 -5.44 10.66 -3.58
C LEU A 52 -6.01 10.72 -5.01
N GLU A 53 -5.91 11.86 -5.68
CA GLU A 53 -6.23 12.02 -7.10
C GLU A 53 -5.08 11.60 -8.03
N GLN A 54 -3.93 11.20 -7.49
CA GLN A 54 -2.83 10.65 -8.27
C GLN A 54 -3.29 9.40 -9.05
N PRO A 55 -3.00 9.32 -10.37
CA PRO A 55 -3.53 8.25 -11.23
C PRO A 55 -3.27 6.85 -10.67
N LEU A 56 -2.06 6.60 -10.16
CA LEU A 56 -1.69 5.30 -9.63
C LEU A 56 -2.47 4.94 -8.34
N LEU A 57 -2.81 5.91 -7.48
CA LEU A 57 -3.67 5.67 -6.32
C LEU A 57 -5.14 5.45 -6.72
N GLN A 58 -5.59 6.10 -7.80
CA GLN A 58 -6.91 5.83 -8.38
C GLN A 58 -6.99 4.41 -8.95
N ASP A 59 -5.93 3.96 -9.65
CA ASP A 59 -5.85 2.58 -10.15
C ASP A 59 -5.89 1.58 -9.01
N LEU A 60 -5.15 1.83 -7.90
CA LEU A 60 -5.22 1.03 -6.68
C LEU A 60 -6.64 0.96 -6.12
N MET A 61 -7.30 2.11 -5.97
CA MET A 61 -8.63 2.21 -5.39
C MET A 61 -9.68 1.43 -6.21
N VAL A 62 -9.57 1.47 -7.54
CA VAL A 62 -10.54 0.84 -8.43
C VAL A 62 -10.25 -0.64 -8.65
N ALA A 63 -8.99 -1.01 -8.90
CA ALA A 63 -8.61 -2.37 -9.27
C ALA A 63 -8.39 -3.30 -8.07
N ILE A 64 -7.83 -2.78 -6.97
CA ILE A 64 -7.47 -3.54 -5.76
C ILE A 64 -7.87 -2.81 -4.47
N PRO A 65 -9.18 -2.59 -4.24
CA PRO A 65 -9.68 -1.78 -3.12
C PRO A 65 -9.26 -2.32 -1.74
N GLY A 66 -9.07 -3.63 -1.60
CA GLY A 66 -8.58 -4.23 -0.36
C GLY A 66 -7.15 -3.80 -0.03
N THR A 67 -6.25 -3.82 -1.02
CA THR A 67 -4.88 -3.32 -0.90
C THR A 67 -4.86 -1.81 -0.68
N TYR A 68 -5.70 -1.04 -1.39
CA TYR A 68 -5.81 0.40 -1.17
C TYR A 68 -6.20 0.74 0.27
N HIS A 69 -7.21 0.06 0.82
CA HIS A 69 -7.62 0.25 2.22
C HIS A 69 -6.49 -0.13 3.21
N HIS A 70 -5.81 -1.25 2.96
CA HIS A 70 -4.62 -1.64 3.71
C HIS A 70 -3.56 -0.53 3.73
N SER A 71 -3.18 -0.04 2.55
CA SER A 71 -2.19 1.03 2.42
C SER A 71 -2.59 2.32 3.15
N LEU A 72 -3.88 2.68 3.18
CA LEU A 72 -4.38 3.81 3.97
C LEU A 72 -4.19 3.59 5.47
N VAL A 73 -4.50 2.39 5.99
CA VAL A 73 -4.30 2.08 7.42
C VAL A 73 -2.81 2.10 7.76
N VAL A 74 -1.98 1.43 6.97
CA VAL A 74 -0.51 1.42 7.15
C VAL A 74 0.03 2.84 7.10
N SER A 75 -0.42 3.70 6.15
CA SER A 75 0.04 5.09 6.05
C SER A 75 -0.24 5.91 7.31
N ASN A 76 -1.36 5.69 7.96
CA ASN A 76 -1.68 6.35 9.24
C ASN A 76 -0.82 5.81 10.40
N MET A 77 -0.56 4.50 10.41
CA MET A 77 0.30 3.88 11.42
C MET A 77 1.74 4.38 11.31
N VAL A 78 2.32 4.38 10.09
CA VAL A 78 3.70 4.84 9.89
C VAL A 78 3.87 6.33 10.15
N GLU A 79 2.88 7.17 9.81
CA GLU A 79 2.93 8.61 10.11
C GLU A 79 3.00 8.85 11.62
N ALA A 80 2.15 8.19 12.38
CA ALA A 80 2.14 8.31 13.84
C ALA A 80 3.40 7.72 14.46
N GLY A 81 3.86 6.56 13.97
CA GLY A 81 5.09 5.90 14.42
C GLY A 81 6.33 6.73 14.13
N ALA A 82 6.49 7.22 12.91
CA ALA A 82 7.64 8.05 12.51
C ALA A 82 7.71 9.35 13.33
N LYS A 83 6.58 10.02 13.59
CA LYS A 83 6.53 11.18 14.50
C LYS A 83 7.01 10.82 15.92
N ALA A 84 6.64 9.66 16.45
CA ALA A 84 7.02 9.24 17.79
C ALA A 84 8.53 8.98 17.95
N VAL A 85 9.19 8.57 16.87
CA VAL A 85 10.64 8.26 16.87
C VAL A 85 11.49 9.34 16.20
N GLY A 86 10.90 10.41 15.64
CA GLY A 86 11.62 11.52 15.00
C GLY A 86 12.16 11.16 13.60
N ALA A 87 11.55 10.21 12.89
CA ALA A 87 11.81 9.89 11.49
C ALA A 87 10.99 10.79 10.55
N ASN A 88 11.25 10.73 9.24
CA ASN A 88 10.53 11.52 8.24
C ASN A 88 9.09 10.99 8.05
N SER A 89 8.15 11.53 8.83
CA SER A 89 6.77 11.06 8.86
C SER A 89 6.03 11.26 7.52
N LEU A 90 6.38 12.29 6.75
CA LEU A 90 5.77 12.55 5.46
C LEU A 90 6.24 11.51 4.43
N LEU A 91 7.54 11.22 4.37
CA LEU A 91 8.09 10.17 3.50
C LEU A 91 7.49 8.80 3.86
N CYS A 92 7.47 8.43 5.15
CA CYS A 92 6.85 7.18 5.58
C CYS A 92 5.39 7.07 5.12
N LYS A 93 4.61 8.14 5.31
CA LYS A 93 3.19 8.18 4.93
C LYS A 93 3.00 7.96 3.44
N VAL A 94 3.73 8.72 2.62
CA VAL A 94 3.64 8.62 1.15
C VAL A 94 4.12 7.26 0.68
N ALA A 95 5.29 6.79 1.14
CA ALA A 95 5.80 5.48 0.77
C ALA A 95 4.83 4.34 1.13
N ALA A 96 4.17 4.43 2.29
CA ALA A 96 3.16 3.45 2.69
C ALA A 96 1.90 3.45 1.80
N LEU A 97 1.53 4.59 1.18
CA LEU A 97 0.44 4.60 0.19
C LEU A 97 0.79 3.81 -1.07
N TYR A 98 2.08 3.74 -1.41
CA TYR A 98 2.57 3.14 -2.66
C TYR A 98 3.31 1.81 -2.47
N HIS A 99 3.57 1.35 -1.24
CA HIS A 99 4.45 0.19 -1.02
C HIS A 99 4.00 -1.07 -1.76
N ASP A 100 2.71 -1.23 -1.94
CA ASP A 100 2.05 -2.42 -2.49
C ASP A 100 1.50 -2.23 -3.91
N ILE A 101 1.88 -1.17 -4.64
CA ILE A 101 1.38 -0.90 -6.01
C ILE A 101 1.64 -2.03 -6.99
N GLY A 102 2.67 -2.82 -6.75
CA GLY A 102 2.99 -3.98 -7.60
C GLY A 102 1.95 -5.09 -7.58
N LYS A 103 1.04 -5.11 -6.61
CA LYS A 103 -0.10 -6.03 -6.56
C LYS A 103 -1.10 -5.80 -7.70
N LEU A 104 -1.06 -4.63 -8.35
CA LEU A 104 -1.82 -4.34 -9.57
C LEU A 104 -1.54 -5.31 -10.72
N ALA A 105 -0.35 -5.95 -10.74
CA ALA A 105 0.00 -6.91 -11.77
C ALA A 105 -0.82 -8.22 -11.69
N TYR A 106 -1.19 -8.63 -10.49
CA TYR A 106 -1.92 -9.88 -10.24
C TYR A 106 -2.99 -9.72 -9.15
N PRO A 107 -4.01 -8.88 -9.35
CA PRO A 107 -4.97 -8.46 -8.31
C PRO A 107 -5.62 -9.61 -7.55
N ASP A 108 -6.08 -10.62 -8.28
CA ASP A 108 -6.88 -11.73 -7.79
C ASP A 108 -6.09 -12.76 -6.92
N TYR A 109 -4.76 -12.63 -6.86
CA TYR A 109 -3.93 -13.52 -6.05
C TYR A 109 -3.70 -13.01 -4.62
N TYR A 110 -4.13 -11.79 -4.31
CA TYR A 110 -4.01 -11.24 -2.96
C TYR A 110 -5.34 -11.35 -2.23
N ILE A 111 -5.31 -12.01 -1.05
CA ILE A 111 -6.52 -12.42 -0.32
C ILE A 111 -7.42 -11.24 0.05
N GLU A 112 -6.83 -10.10 0.30
CA GLU A 112 -7.56 -8.86 0.61
C GLU A 112 -8.39 -8.32 -0.56
N ASN A 113 -8.12 -8.78 -1.78
CA ASN A 113 -8.86 -8.40 -3.00
C ASN A 113 -9.77 -9.52 -3.52
N GLN A 114 -9.80 -10.70 -2.87
CA GLN A 114 -10.67 -11.80 -3.26
C GLN A 114 -12.07 -11.61 -2.68
N PHE A 115 -13.07 -11.58 -3.55
CA PHE A 115 -14.49 -11.52 -3.17
C PHE A 115 -15.12 -12.91 -3.37
N ASN A 116 -15.51 -13.57 -2.26
CA ASN A 116 -16.39 -14.76 -2.24
C ASN A 116 -16.10 -15.86 -3.30
N GLY A 117 -14.84 -16.27 -3.45
CA GLY A 117 -14.46 -17.35 -4.35
C GLY A 117 -13.40 -18.27 -3.74
N PRO A 118 -13.11 -19.43 -4.38
CA PRO A 118 -12.00 -20.27 -3.97
C PRO A 118 -10.68 -19.49 -4.14
N ASN A 119 -9.76 -19.68 -3.19
CA ASN A 119 -8.45 -19.03 -3.25
C ASN A 119 -7.72 -19.47 -4.54
N ARG A 120 -7.29 -18.49 -5.35
CA ARG A 120 -6.61 -18.79 -6.62
C ARG A 120 -5.30 -19.56 -6.43
N HIS A 121 -4.67 -19.44 -5.28
CA HIS A 121 -3.47 -20.19 -4.91
C HIS A 121 -3.72 -21.69 -4.68
N ASP A 122 -4.98 -22.11 -4.47
CA ASP A 122 -5.29 -23.54 -4.23
C ASP A 122 -5.04 -24.42 -5.46
N LYS A 123 -5.03 -23.83 -6.65
CA LYS A 123 -4.80 -24.51 -7.93
C LYS A 123 -3.34 -24.45 -8.40
N LEU A 124 -2.46 -23.79 -7.64
CA LEU A 124 -1.06 -23.59 -8.00
C LEU A 124 -0.12 -24.44 -7.14
N ALA A 125 1.01 -24.83 -7.73
CA ALA A 125 2.13 -25.34 -6.95
C ALA A 125 2.62 -24.26 -5.94
N PRO A 126 3.06 -24.65 -4.74
CA PRO A 126 3.54 -23.70 -3.73
C PRO A 126 4.62 -22.74 -4.23
N ALA A 127 5.55 -23.23 -5.05
CA ALA A 127 6.61 -22.42 -5.65
C ALA A 127 6.05 -21.32 -6.60
N MET A 128 5.02 -21.66 -7.40
CA MET A 128 4.38 -20.68 -8.27
C MET A 128 3.63 -19.61 -7.46
N SER A 129 2.95 -20.01 -6.39
CA SER A 129 2.28 -19.11 -5.46
C SER A 129 3.27 -18.14 -4.81
N ALA A 130 4.42 -18.65 -4.33
CA ALA A 130 5.49 -17.83 -3.78
C ALA A 130 6.03 -16.83 -4.83
N LEU A 131 6.29 -17.29 -6.06
CA LEU A 131 6.79 -16.44 -7.14
C LEU A 131 5.85 -15.26 -7.45
N ILE A 132 4.54 -15.50 -7.47
CA ILE A 132 3.54 -14.44 -7.67
C ILE A 132 3.62 -13.42 -6.54
N LEU A 133 3.67 -13.88 -5.28
CA LEU A 133 3.78 -12.98 -4.13
C LEU A 133 5.09 -12.19 -4.15
N LEU A 134 6.23 -12.85 -4.42
CA LEU A 134 7.54 -12.18 -4.51
C LEU A 134 7.58 -11.13 -5.62
N SER A 135 6.86 -11.36 -6.71
CA SER A 135 6.90 -10.51 -7.90
C SER A 135 6.36 -9.10 -7.66
N HIS A 136 5.48 -8.86 -6.63
CA HIS A 136 4.91 -7.53 -6.43
C HIS A 136 5.95 -6.48 -6.04
N VAL A 137 7.01 -6.87 -5.34
CA VAL A 137 8.09 -5.95 -4.98
C VAL A 137 8.78 -5.42 -6.24
N LYS A 138 9.15 -6.32 -7.16
CA LYS A 138 9.76 -5.95 -8.45
C LYS A 138 8.79 -5.13 -9.29
N LYS A 139 7.53 -5.57 -9.42
CA LYS A 139 6.50 -4.84 -10.18
C LYS A 139 6.20 -3.47 -9.58
N GLY A 140 6.19 -3.36 -8.26
CA GLY A 140 6.03 -2.11 -7.54
C GLY A 140 7.17 -1.12 -7.84
N THR A 141 8.41 -1.59 -7.81
CA THR A 141 9.57 -0.77 -8.15
C THR A 141 9.54 -0.32 -9.62
N GLU A 142 9.17 -1.21 -10.56
CA GLU A 142 9.01 -0.87 -11.98
C GLU A 142 7.93 0.22 -12.17
N LEU A 143 6.78 0.11 -11.50
CA LEU A 143 5.70 1.11 -11.55
C LEU A 143 6.13 2.43 -10.89
N ALA A 144 6.83 2.39 -9.77
CA ALA A 144 7.32 3.59 -9.08
C ALA A 144 8.29 4.39 -9.98
N ALA A 145 9.22 3.71 -10.67
CA ALA A 145 10.12 4.34 -11.63
C ALA A 145 9.35 4.93 -12.84
N GLN A 146 8.37 4.20 -13.39
CA GLN A 146 7.55 4.68 -14.51
C GLN A 146 6.73 5.93 -14.16
N HIS A 147 6.25 6.03 -12.93
CA HIS A 147 5.46 7.16 -12.44
C HIS A 147 6.29 8.22 -11.71
N HIS A 148 7.61 8.10 -11.75
CA HIS A 148 8.56 9.05 -11.14
C HIS A 148 8.24 9.37 -9.68
N LEU A 149 8.03 8.32 -8.85
CA LEU A 149 7.73 8.50 -7.42
C LEU A 149 8.93 8.99 -6.61
N GLY A 150 10.14 8.81 -7.12
CA GLY A 150 11.41 9.19 -6.48
C GLY A 150 12.12 8.02 -5.82
N ASP A 151 13.46 8.09 -5.80
CA ASP A 151 14.34 6.99 -5.39
C ASP A 151 14.06 6.53 -3.95
N GLU A 152 13.75 7.44 -3.02
CA GLU A 152 13.46 7.10 -1.62
C GLU A 152 12.20 6.23 -1.48
N ILE A 153 11.16 6.51 -2.28
CA ILE A 153 9.93 5.72 -2.29
C ILE A 153 10.17 4.37 -2.96
N GLU A 154 10.90 4.35 -4.09
CA GLU A 154 11.29 3.11 -4.78
C GLU A 154 12.09 2.18 -3.86
N ASP A 155 13.02 2.73 -3.08
CA ASP A 155 13.82 1.98 -2.12
C ASP A 155 12.95 1.40 -1.00
N ILE A 156 11.98 2.15 -0.47
CA ILE A 156 11.06 1.63 0.53
C ILE A 156 10.19 0.51 -0.07
N ILE A 157 9.68 0.66 -1.31
CA ILE A 157 8.94 -0.40 -2.00
C ILE A 157 9.80 -1.66 -2.16
N ARG A 158 11.07 -1.51 -2.49
CA ARG A 158 12.01 -2.63 -2.63
C ARG A 158 12.29 -3.34 -1.31
N GLN A 159 12.30 -2.60 -0.20
CA GLN A 159 12.80 -3.03 1.11
C GLN A 159 11.71 -3.44 2.10
N HIS A 160 10.42 -3.15 1.83
CA HIS A 160 9.36 -3.30 2.84
C HIS A 160 9.11 -4.75 3.30
N HIS A 161 9.58 -5.74 2.56
CA HIS A 161 9.60 -7.14 2.99
C HIS A 161 11.01 -7.67 3.29
N GLY A 162 12.05 -6.88 3.07
CA GLY A 162 13.45 -7.28 3.30
C GLY A 162 13.81 -8.58 2.60
N THR A 163 14.35 -9.51 3.38
CA THR A 163 14.67 -10.90 2.97
C THR A 163 13.73 -11.92 3.63
N GLY A 164 12.52 -11.49 4.00
CA GLY A 164 11.55 -12.30 4.72
C GLY A 164 11.12 -13.56 3.96
N LEU A 165 10.87 -14.65 4.70
CA LEU A 165 10.41 -15.92 4.16
C LEU A 165 8.88 -15.94 4.03
N ILE A 166 8.34 -16.37 2.89
CA ILE A 166 6.91 -16.70 2.71
C ILE A 166 6.63 -18.06 3.37
N LYS A 167 6.51 -18.03 4.71
CA LYS A 167 6.45 -19.22 5.57
C LYS A 167 5.35 -20.21 5.18
N PHE A 168 4.18 -19.68 4.79
CA PHE A 168 3.02 -20.52 4.45
C PHE A 168 3.29 -21.42 3.24
N PHE A 169 3.77 -20.85 2.13
CA PHE A 169 4.01 -21.66 0.93
C PHE A 169 5.26 -22.53 1.05
N TYR A 170 6.26 -22.10 1.80
CA TYR A 170 7.41 -22.94 2.10
C TYR A 170 7.03 -24.16 2.94
N ALA A 171 6.18 -24.00 3.97
CA ALA A 171 5.68 -25.10 4.76
C ALA A 171 4.82 -26.05 3.90
N LYS A 172 3.92 -25.51 3.06
CA LYS A 172 3.08 -26.28 2.15
C LYS A 172 3.90 -27.11 1.15
N ALA A 173 5.01 -26.56 0.62
CA ALA A 173 5.91 -27.30 -0.26
C ALA A 173 6.59 -28.47 0.47
N LYS A 174 7.05 -28.26 1.70
CA LYS A 174 7.62 -29.35 2.52
C LYS A 174 6.60 -30.45 2.82
N GLU A 175 5.37 -30.08 3.14
CA GLU A 175 4.28 -31.04 3.41
C GLU A 175 3.91 -31.86 2.16
N SER A 176 4.08 -31.30 0.96
CA SER A 176 3.86 -32.00 -0.32
C SER A 176 4.98 -33.03 -0.66
N GLY A 177 5.98 -33.17 0.20
CA GLY A 177 7.12 -34.08 -0.03
C GLY A 177 8.19 -33.51 -0.97
N GLU A 178 8.09 -32.24 -1.33
CA GLU A 178 9.13 -31.51 -2.05
C GLU A 178 10.32 -31.21 -1.12
N ASN A 179 11.50 -31.04 -1.70
CA ASN A 179 12.69 -30.54 -0.98
C ASN A 179 12.97 -29.10 -1.45
N PRO A 180 12.12 -28.12 -1.02
CA PRO A 180 12.21 -26.77 -1.52
C PRO A 180 13.47 -26.09 -0.97
N ARG A 181 14.14 -25.31 -1.83
CA ARG A 181 15.19 -24.40 -1.40
C ARG A 181 14.55 -23.21 -0.72
N ILE A 182 15.04 -22.82 0.44
CA ILE A 182 14.47 -21.73 1.23
C ILE A 182 14.55 -20.38 0.48
N GLU A 183 15.61 -20.19 -0.31
CA GLU A 183 15.88 -19.00 -1.07
C GLU A 183 14.79 -18.70 -2.11
N ASP A 184 14.16 -19.76 -2.67
CA ASP A 184 13.10 -19.63 -3.67
C ASP A 184 11.78 -19.09 -3.07
N TYR A 185 11.70 -19.04 -1.74
CA TYR A 185 10.55 -18.54 -0.97
C TYR A 185 10.85 -17.28 -0.17
N CYS A 186 12.06 -16.72 -0.29
CA CYS A 186 12.46 -15.47 0.38
C CYS A 186 12.34 -14.28 -0.56
N TYR A 187 11.96 -13.13 0.00
CA TYR A 187 12.06 -11.87 -0.72
C TYR A 187 13.51 -11.56 -1.06
N PRO A 188 13.79 -10.93 -2.23
CA PRO A 188 15.15 -10.73 -2.70
C PRO A 188 15.93 -9.66 -1.92
N GLY A 189 15.25 -8.89 -1.08
CA GLY A 189 15.86 -7.79 -0.34
C GLY A 189 16.11 -6.54 -1.19
N PRO A 190 16.96 -5.63 -0.69
CA PRO A 190 17.70 -5.73 0.56
C PRO A 190 16.81 -5.60 1.81
N ARG A 191 17.38 -5.83 3.00
CA ARG A 191 16.76 -5.46 4.27
C ARG A 191 16.56 -3.94 4.33
N PRO A 192 15.66 -3.42 5.18
CA PRO A 192 15.50 -1.99 5.36
C PRO A 192 16.80 -1.28 5.70
N GLN A 193 17.20 -0.32 4.85
CA GLN A 193 18.45 0.45 4.98
C GLN A 193 18.25 1.76 5.73
N THR A 194 17.00 2.17 5.93
CA THR A 194 16.63 3.42 6.60
C THR A 194 15.62 3.15 7.70
N ARG A 195 15.51 4.08 8.64
CA ARG A 195 14.50 4.03 9.71
C ARG A 195 13.08 4.04 9.10
N GLU A 196 12.88 4.82 8.05
CA GLU A 196 11.61 4.96 7.33
C GLU A 196 11.19 3.63 6.69
N ALA A 197 12.10 2.95 5.98
CA ALA A 197 11.81 1.65 5.38
C ALA A 197 11.48 0.58 6.43
N ALA A 198 12.20 0.58 7.56
CA ALA A 198 11.94 -0.34 8.67
C ALA A 198 10.58 -0.05 9.35
N ILE A 199 10.19 1.21 9.49
CA ILE A 199 8.89 1.59 10.05
C ILE A 199 7.76 1.11 9.12
N VAL A 200 7.92 1.22 7.79
CA VAL A 200 6.94 0.71 6.83
C VAL A 200 6.84 -0.82 6.92
N MET A 201 7.96 -1.55 6.92
CA MET A 201 7.99 -3.00 7.11
C MET A 201 7.24 -3.44 8.37
N LEU A 202 7.53 -2.79 9.51
CA LEU A 202 6.89 -3.14 10.78
C LEU A 202 5.40 -2.88 10.78
N ALA A 203 4.96 -1.75 10.22
CA ALA A 203 3.56 -1.38 10.18
C ALA A 203 2.76 -2.26 9.21
N ASP A 204 3.32 -2.59 8.04
CA ASP A 204 2.74 -3.50 7.08
C ASP A 204 2.49 -4.88 7.72
N ALA A 205 3.53 -5.51 8.26
CA ALA A 205 3.43 -6.82 8.91
C ALA A 205 2.43 -6.83 10.07
N VAL A 206 2.40 -5.77 10.88
CA VAL A 206 1.47 -5.62 12.01
C VAL A 206 0.04 -5.46 11.51
N GLU A 207 -0.23 -4.61 10.52
CA GLU A 207 -1.58 -4.42 9.97
C GLU A 207 -2.10 -5.71 9.35
N ALA A 208 -1.33 -6.31 8.44
CA ALA A 208 -1.71 -7.54 7.75
C ALA A 208 -2.04 -8.68 8.73
N SER A 209 -1.20 -8.88 9.76
CA SER A 209 -1.42 -9.92 10.76
C SER A 209 -2.56 -9.60 11.73
N SER A 210 -2.85 -8.31 11.99
CA SER A 210 -3.91 -7.90 12.92
C SER A 210 -5.31 -8.33 12.47
N ARG A 211 -5.51 -8.56 11.17
CA ARG A 211 -6.77 -9.03 10.58
C ARG A 211 -7.17 -10.44 11.02
N THR A 212 -6.21 -11.22 11.52
CA THR A 212 -6.45 -12.57 12.05
C THR A 212 -6.90 -12.58 13.51
N LEU A 213 -6.86 -11.42 14.18
CA LEU A 213 -7.26 -11.34 15.60
C LEU A 213 -8.76 -11.55 15.75
N THR A 214 -9.11 -12.59 16.48
CA THR A 214 -10.45 -12.80 17.00
C THR A 214 -10.58 -12.07 18.33
N ASP A 215 -11.62 -11.22 18.49
CA ASP A 215 -11.85 -10.44 19.70
C ASP A 215 -10.66 -9.51 20.07
N PRO A 216 -10.41 -8.45 19.29
CA PRO A 216 -9.26 -7.57 19.41
C PRO A 216 -9.42 -6.57 20.59
N THR A 217 -9.11 -7.01 21.81
CA THR A 217 -9.00 -6.10 22.97
C THR A 217 -7.69 -5.32 22.92
N PRO A 218 -7.59 -4.13 23.54
CA PRO A 218 -6.36 -3.33 23.54
C PRO A 218 -5.13 -4.10 24.01
N ALA A 219 -5.27 -4.96 25.03
CA ALA A 219 -4.18 -5.79 25.53
C ALA A 219 -3.75 -6.86 24.51
N ARG A 220 -4.70 -7.52 23.84
CA ARG A 220 -4.41 -8.52 22.79
C ARG A 220 -3.76 -7.88 21.59
N ILE A 221 -4.25 -6.70 21.16
CA ILE A 221 -3.63 -5.92 20.08
C ILE A 221 -2.18 -5.61 20.42
N LYS A 222 -1.91 -5.08 21.62
CA LYS A 222 -0.55 -4.74 22.04
C LYS A 222 0.37 -5.96 22.08
N THR A 223 -0.07 -7.06 22.68
CA THR A 223 0.70 -8.32 22.71
C THR A 223 0.99 -8.85 21.31
N HIS A 224 0.01 -8.79 20.40
CA HIS A 224 0.18 -9.22 19.02
C HIS A 224 1.24 -8.38 18.30
N ILE A 225 1.17 -7.06 18.40
CA ILE A 225 2.15 -6.14 17.84
C ILE A 225 3.55 -6.47 18.35
N ASP A 226 3.73 -6.60 19.67
CA ASP A 226 5.02 -6.91 20.27
C ASP A 226 5.57 -8.25 19.77
N THR A 227 4.70 -9.24 19.58
CA THR A 227 5.09 -10.56 19.04
C THR A 227 5.58 -10.48 17.60
N ILE A 228 4.85 -9.75 16.73
CA ILE A 228 5.24 -9.58 15.32
C ILE A 228 6.55 -8.80 15.21
N MET A 229 6.66 -7.66 15.90
CA MET A 229 7.86 -6.84 15.87
C MET A 229 9.09 -7.58 16.41
N LYS A 230 8.92 -8.35 17.49
CA LYS A 230 9.99 -9.20 18.04
C LYS A 230 10.40 -10.29 17.06
N GLY A 231 9.46 -10.90 16.33
CA GLY A 231 9.74 -11.88 15.29
C GLY A 231 10.63 -11.30 14.19
N ILE A 232 10.23 -10.15 13.63
CA ILE A 232 10.98 -9.44 12.57
C ILE A 232 12.40 -9.06 13.06
N PHE A 233 12.51 -8.55 14.29
CA PHE A 233 13.79 -8.24 14.91
C PHE A 233 14.66 -9.50 15.06
N SER A 234 14.10 -10.60 15.56
CA SER A 234 14.84 -11.85 15.79
C SER A 234 15.29 -12.52 14.49
N GLU A 235 14.61 -12.26 13.37
CA GLU A 235 15.00 -12.68 12.02
C GLU A 235 16.10 -11.78 11.42
N GLY A 236 16.59 -10.77 12.16
CA GLY A 236 17.64 -9.84 11.73
C GLY A 236 17.21 -8.89 10.61
N GLN A 237 15.90 -8.72 10.37
CA GLN A 237 15.42 -7.86 9.27
C GLN A 237 15.68 -6.37 9.53
N LEU A 238 15.92 -5.98 10.78
CA LEU A 238 16.14 -4.59 11.19
C LEU A 238 17.61 -4.21 11.39
N ASP A 239 18.55 -5.13 11.15
CA ASP A 239 19.97 -4.97 11.49
C ASP A 239 20.65 -3.78 10.79
N GLU A 240 20.12 -3.36 9.64
CA GLU A 240 20.68 -2.30 8.79
C GLU A 240 19.91 -0.97 8.88
N SER A 241 18.90 -0.89 9.77
CA SER A 241 17.90 0.21 9.75
C SER A 241 18.11 1.33 10.76
N GLU A 242 19.11 1.25 11.62
CA GLU A 242 19.40 2.21 12.71
C GLU A 242 18.24 2.42 13.72
N LEU A 243 17.25 1.53 13.77
CA LEU A 243 16.21 1.57 14.80
C LEU A 243 16.74 1.03 16.14
N THR A 244 16.51 1.79 17.22
CA THR A 244 16.87 1.38 18.58
C THR A 244 15.72 0.60 19.24
N PHE A 245 16.02 -0.18 20.30
CA PHE A 245 14.99 -0.80 21.14
C PHE A 245 13.98 0.21 21.71
N LYS A 246 14.44 1.42 22.02
CA LYS A 246 13.57 2.51 22.48
C LYS A 246 12.61 2.94 21.37
N ASP A 247 13.07 2.97 20.13
CA ASP A 247 12.23 3.31 18.99
C ASP A 247 11.20 2.21 18.73
N LEU A 248 11.59 0.93 18.81
CA LEU A 248 10.66 -0.20 18.67
C LEU A 248 9.54 -0.14 19.72
N HIS A 249 9.87 0.21 20.97
CA HIS A 249 8.87 0.38 22.02
C HIS A 249 7.87 1.50 21.69
N LYS A 250 8.36 2.67 21.26
CA LYS A 250 7.50 3.80 20.87
C LYS A 250 6.63 3.49 19.65
N LEU A 251 7.20 2.78 18.65
CA LEU A 251 6.46 2.32 17.47
C LEU A 251 5.33 1.39 17.88
N SER A 252 5.61 0.40 18.72
CA SER A 252 4.62 -0.53 19.23
C SER A 252 3.46 0.16 19.94
N GLU A 253 3.75 1.15 20.81
CA GLU A 253 2.71 1.96 21.48
C GLU A 253 1.90 2.80 20.48
N SER A 254 2.57 3.38 19.48
CA SER A 254 1.91 4.19 18.45
C SER A 254 0.98 3.35 17.57
N PHE A 255 1.44 2.18 17.11
CA PHE A 255 0.65 1.25 16.31
C PHE A 255 -0.56 0.70 17.11
N ALA A 256 -0.35 0.37 18.39
CA ALA A 256 -1.44 -0.09 19.26
C ALA A 256 -2.56 0.93 19.39
N ARG A 257 -2.24 2.22 19.51
CA ARG A 257 -3.27 3.29 19.57
C ARG A 257 -4.09 3.36 18.29
N ILE A 258 -3.44 3.30 17.11
CA ILE A 258 -4.14 3.37 15.83
C ILE A 258 -5.03 2.15 15.63
N LEU A 259 -4.50 0.93 15.82
CA LEU A 259 -5.27 -0.29 15.65
C LEU A 259 -6.41 -0.42 16.66
N THR A 260 -6.19 -0.03 17.92
CA THR A 260 -7.27 0.00 18.91
C THR A 260 -8.40 0.91 18.47
N GLY A 261 -8.10 2.12 17.95
CA GLY A 261 -9.10 3.02 17.41
C GLY A 261 -9.86 2.41 16.22
N LEU A 262 -9.16 1.71 15.31
CA LEU A 262 -9.77 1.07 14.16
C LEU A 262 -10.75 -0.05 14.54
N PHE A 263 -10.40 -0.85 15.54
CA PHE A 263 -11.27 -1.95 16.01
C PHE A 263 -12.42 -1.48 16.90
N HIS A 264 -12.29 -0.34 17.60
CA HIS A 264 -13.35 0.20 18.50
C HIS A 264 -14.51 0.89 17.76
N GLN A 265 -14.39 1.22 16.47
CA GLN A 265 -15.44 1.88 15.69
C GLN A 265 -16.65 0.97 15.36
N ARG A 266 -16.63 -0.29 15.76
CA ARG A 266 -17.78 -1.20 15.63
C ARG A 266 -18.63 -1.20 16.90
N ILE A 267 -19.28 -0.08 17.23
CA ILE A 267 -20.40 -0.09 18.17
C ILE A 267 -21.56 -0.75 17.44
N ALA A 268 -21.96 -1.94 17.88
CA ALA A 268 -23.22 -2.53 17.47
C ALA A 268 -24.34 -1.62 18.00
N TYR A 269 -25.00 -0.88 17.10
CA TYR A 269 -26.24 -0.17 17.47
C TYR A 269 -27.24 -1.21 17.95
N PRO A 270 -27.89 -1.02 19.13
CA PRO A 270 -28.97 -1.88 19.58
C PRO A 270 -30.07 -1.88 18.51
N ASP A 271 -30.46 -3.08 18.11
CA ASP A 271 -31.56 -3.24 17.14
C ASP A 271 -32.87 -2.93 17.87
N LEU A 272 -33.33 -1.67 17.77
CA LEU A 272 -34.57 -1.17 18.39
C LEU A 272 -35.85 -1.90 17.90
N ASN A 273 -35.71 -2.84 16.95
CA ASN A 273 -36.81 -3.62 16.41
C ASN A 273 -36.97 -5.02 17.04
N LYS A 274 -36.08 -5.43 17.98
CA LYS A 274 -36.24 -6.74 18.63
C LYS A 274 -37.44 -6.85 19.55
N ASP A 275 -37.94 -5.74 20.08
CA ASP A 275 -39.04 -5.76 21.04
C ASP A 275 -40.44 -5.76 20.41
N LYS A 276 -40.56 -5.70 19.06
CA LYS A 276 -41.86 -5.74 18.35
C LYS A 276 -42.28 -7.12 17.87
N LYS A 277 -41.47 -8.17 18.02
CA LYS A 277 -41.78 -9.53 17.52
C LYS A 277 -42.33 -10.50 18.55
N THR A 278 -42.49 -10.12 19.80
CA THR A 278 -43.00 -11.02 20.85
C THR A 278 -44.45 -10.81 21.23
N ALA A 279 -45.20 -9.96 20.50
CA ALA A 279 -46.62 -9.66 20.83
C ALA A 279 -47.67 -10.14 19.81
N SER A 280 -47.31 -10.95 18.81
CA SER A 280 -48.27 -11.43 17.82
C SER A 280 -48.03 -12.86 17.32
N ASP A 281 -48.02 -13.84 18.22
CA ASP A 281 -48.19 -15.25 17.82
C ASP A 281 -49.33 -15.88 18.63
N LYS A 282 -50.54 -15.72 18.14
CA LYS A 282 -51.61 -16.71 18.30
C LYS A 282 -51.89 -17.30 16.93
N PRO A 283 -52.00 -18.61 16.79
CA PRO A 283 -52.17 -19.24 15.50
C PRO A 283 -53.64 -19.24 15.10
N GLU A 284 -53.97 -18.59 13.96
CA GLU A 284 -55.24 -18.80 13.27
C GLU A 284 -55.01 -19.54 11.96
N GLN A 285 -55.54 -20.77 11.92
CA GLN A 285 -55.53 -21.62 10.74
C GLN A 285 -56.60 -21.08 9.75
N ALA A 286 -56.19 -20.70 8.54
CA ALA A 286 -57.10 -20.67 7.40
C ALA A 286 -56.35 -20.99 6.11
N LYS A 287 -56.83 -22.03 5.47
CA LYS A 287 -56.56 -22.45 4.09
C LYS A 287 -56.86 -21.33 3.12
N VAL A 288 -56.06 -21.13 2.08
CA VAL A 288 -56.53 -20.86 0.69
C VAL A 288 -55.34 -20.90 -0.31
N GLN A 289 -55.42 -21.87 -1.20
CA GLN A 289 -55.19 -21.90 -2.66
C GLN A 289 -54.02 -21.15 -3.31
N ALA A 290 -53.25 -21.93 -4.05
CA ALA A 290 -52.26 -21.55 -5.06
C ALA A 290 -52.86 -20.76 -6.24
N LYS A 291 -52.10 -19.80 -6.76
CA LYS A 291 -52.10 -19.35 -8.17
C LYS A 291 -50.76 -18.66 -8.54
N PRO A 292 -50.46 -18.47 -9.83
CA PRO A 292 -49.20 -18.99 -10.41
C PRO A 292 -48.14 -17.93 -10.72
N GLU A 293 -46.95 -18.43 -11.04
CA GLU A 293 -45.69 -17.77 -11.45
C GLU A 293 -45.89 -16.61 -12.44
N GLU A 294 -45.27 -15.47 -12.10
CA GLU A 294 -45.01 -14.39 -13.05
C GLU A 294 -43.50 -14.27 -13.25
N LYS A 295 -43.12 -14.40 -14.51
CA LYS A 295 -41.71 -14.38 -15.00
C LYS A 295 -41.10 -13.02 -14.75
N THR A 296 -40.00 -12.95 -14.00
CA THR A 296 -39.18 -11.74 -13.88
C THR A 296 -38.13 -11.72 -14.95
N GLU A 297 -38.15 -10.69 -15.73
CA GLU A 297 -37.28 -10.31 -16.83
C GLU A 297 -35.81 -10.25 -16.43
N GLN A 298 -34.97 -10.89 -17.26
CA GLN A 298 -33.51 -10.82 -17.18
C GLN A 298 -33.02 -9.42 -17.53
N ARG A 299 -32.29 -8.78 -16.60
CA ARG A 299 -31.47 -7.60 -16.92
C ARG A 299 -30.19 -8.02 -17.64
N PRO A 300 -29.77 -7.28 -18.68
CA PRO A 300 -28.61 -7.65 -19.45
C PRO A 300 -27.30 -7.40 -18.72
N ASP A 301 -26.40 -8.37 -18.87
CA ASP A 301 -25.04 -8.45 -18.40
C ASP A 301 -24.17 -7.37 -19.11
N VAL A 302 -23.77 -6.34 -18.39
CA VAL A 302 -22.84 -5.32 -18.91
C VAL A 302 -21.42 -5.79 -18.67
N LYS A 303 -20.89 -6.58 -19.58
CA LYS A 303 -19.46 -6.80 -19.71
C LYS A 303 -18.78 -5.49 -20.15
N ARG A 304 -18.24 -4.75 -19.21
CA ARG A 304 -17.29 -3.67 -19.50
C ARG A 304 -15.91 -4.26 -19.72
N THR A 305 -15.58 -4.43 -20.98
CA THR A 305 -14.22 -4.69 -21.47
C THR A 305 -13.40 -3.43 -21.24
N VAL A 306 -12.54 -3.43 -20.24
CA VAL A 306 -11.47 -2.43 -20.12
C VAL A 306 -10.34 -2.89 -21.03
N ALA A 307 -10.27 -2.28 -22.21
CA ALA A 307 -9.17 -2.46 -23.12
C ALA A 307 -7.95 -1.70 -22.61
N TYR A 308 -6.95 -2.42 -22.12
CA TYR A 308 -5.61 -1.91 -21.90
C TYR A 308 -4.98 -1.64 -23.26
N ALA A 309 -4.75 -0.37 -23.57
CA ALA A 309 -3.95 0.03 -24.73
C ALA A 309 -2.48 -0.31 -24.46
N ALA A 310 -2.07 -1.51 -24.85
CA ALA A 310 -0.67 -1.84 -25.03
C ALA A 310 -0.20 -1.13 -26.30
N SER A 311 0.55 -0.02 -26.16
CA SER A 311 1.27 0.58 -27.27
C SER A 311 2.40 -0.36 -27.70
N SER A 312 2.14 -1.08 -28.78
CA SER A 312 3.10 -1.87 -29.53
C SER A 312 4.14 -0.95 -30.17
N VAL A 313 5.37 -0.98 -29.67
CA VAL A 313 6.54 -0.56 -30.44
C VAL A 313 7.04 -1.80 -31.17
N MET A 314 6.77 -1.86 -32.46
CA MET A 314 7.38 -2.83 -33.38
C MET A 314 8.84 -2.45 -33.63
N PRO A 315 9.81 -3.36 -33.53
CA PRO A 315 11.12 -3.13 -34.13
C PRO A 315 11.03 -3.47 -35.60
N GLY A 316 11.48 -2.51 -36.43
CA GLY A 316 11.52 -2.61 -37.87
C GLY A 316 12.42 -3.75 -38.34
N SER A 317 11.90 -4.49 -39.27
CA SER A 317 12.61 -5.43 -40.12
C SER A 317 13.57 -4.69 -41.05
N SER A 318 14.86 -4.94 -40.92
CA SER A 318 15.78 -4.76 -42.05
C SER A 318 16.54 -6.08 -42.27
N GLY A 319 16.23 -6.71 -43.41
CA GLY A 319 16.94 -7.87 -43.86
C GLY A 319 18.32 -7.52 -44.40
N ALA A 320 19.23 -8.47 -44.28
CA ALA A 320 20.25 -8.74 -45.32
C ALA A 320 21.03 -10.02 -44.97
N ALA A 321 20.83 -11.02 -45.82
CA ALA A 321 21.82 -11.88 -46.45
C ALA A 321 22.98 -12.49 -45.61
N ALA A 322 22.99 -13.82 -45.59
CA ALA A 322 24.20 -14.63 -45.44
C ALA A 322 25.11 -14.55 -46.67
N PRO A 323 26.42 -14.83 -46.51
CA PRO A 323 26.96 -15.98 -47.22
C PRO A 323 27.99 -16.83 -46.42
N ASN A 324 27.82 -18.14 -46.67
CA ASN A 324 28.83 -19.20 -46.87
C ASN A 324 30.20 -19.12 -46.13
N GLY A 325 30.54 -20.26 -45.44
CA GLY A 325 31.88 -20.67 -45.07
C GLY A 325 32.70 -21.12 -46.32
N PRO A 326 33.81 -21.91 -46.24
CA PRO A 326 34.49 -22.47 -45.07
C PRO A 326 35.99 -22.15 -45.05
N GLU A 327 36.68 -22.30 -43.94
CA GLU A 327 37.96 -23.06 -43.75
C GLU A 327 38.28 -23.12 -42.24
#